data_5a405c068fe4ce6177ea6d69756fbd3f
#
_entry.id   5a405c068fe4ce6177ea6d69756fbd3f
#
_cell.length_a   1.000
_cell.length_b   1.000
_cell.length_c   1.000
_cell.angle_alpha   90.00
_cell.angle_beta   90.00
_cell.angle_gamma   90.00
#
_symmetry.space_group_name_H-M   'P 1'
#
loop_
_entity.id
_entity.type
_entity.pdbx_description
1 polymer ?
#
loop_
_entity_poly.entity_id
_entity_poly.type
_entity_poly.pdbx_seq_one_letter_code
_entity_poly.pdbx_strand_id
1 'polypeptide(L)'
;MYRSFLVMAILFCLANANYSMSAESIIFVSSFAPGDQGAIQAFTLDLDNGALKPLARTTGVENPFFLALSPDKRFLYSIHAKKFGGKDDEEIASFQILDQGKLKLLGKSSARGTAACYLDVDKNGKTVVVANYSSGSVASLPVKEGILGKPVSFHQHKGSSVNPARQKEAHAHCIVVSPDNKFAFAADLGLDQVLCYKVSPDEGKIIPNDPPFANTPAGAGPRHLTFHPNAKFVYVINELLNSVTLFDYDSEKGVLSQRQTISTLPSDFKGTSYCADLKITPDGKYLFGTNRGHDSIACYSIANDGKLQLIGIEPSLGKGPQNLAITKDGKYLLCANMPGKNLAVFSIDSNTGKIKSVGKPTEIQSPSCIMIMEK
;
A
#
# COMPACT_ATOMS: atom_id res chain seq x y z
N MET A 1 -38.58 -64.21 44.20
CA MET A 1 -39.08 -63.07 43.41
C MET A 1 -38.01 -62.00 43.41
N TYR A 2 -37.15 -62.02 42.44
CA TYR A 2 -36.12 -60.94 42.25
C TYR A 2 -36.49 -60.17 40.99
N ARG A 3 -36.76 -58.86 41.11
CA ARG A 3 -36.96 -57.94 39.99
C ARG A 3 -35.63 -57.26 39.69
N SER A 4 -35.05 -57.55 38.54
CA SER A 4 -33.89 -56.84 38.01
C SER A 4 -34.34 -55.53 37.34
N PHE A 5 -33.86 -54.41 37.85
CA PHE A 5 -33.97 -53.10 37.15
C PHE A 5 -32.80 -52.94 36.17
N LEU A 6 -33.13 -52.84 34.89
CA LEU A 6 -32.16 -52.51 33.80
C LEU A 6 -32.11 -50.98 33.73
N VAL A 7 -30.98 -50.40 34.12
CA VAL A 7 -30.69 -48.98 33.94
C VAL A 7 -30.06 -48.80 32.58
N MET A 8 -30.78 -48.15 31.66
CA MET A 8 -30.34 -47.82 30.33
C MET A 8 -29.61 -46.47 30.39
N ALA A 9 -28.27 -46.48 30.33
CA ALA A 9 -27.43 -45.28 30.26
C ALA A 9 -27.45 -44.73 28.81
N ILE A 10 -28.12 -43.59 28.60
CA ILE A 10 -28.06 -42.87 27.33
C ILE A 10 -26.78 -42.02 27.33
N LEU A 11 -25.76 -42.44 26.56
CA LEU A 11 -24.57 -41.62 26.27
C LEU A 11 -24.95 -40.52 25.28
N PHE A 12 -25.04 -39.28 25.77
CA PHE A 12 -25.05 -38.09 24.90
C PHE A 12 -23.62 -37.82 24.42
N CYS A 13 -23.32 -38.23 23.19
CA CYS A 13 -22.13 -37.74 22.48
C CYS A 13 -22.35 -36.28 22.11
N LEU A 14 -21.86 -35.35 22.94
CA LEU A 14 -21.65 -33.95 22.54
C LEU A 14 -20.54 -33.91 21.49
N ALA A 15 -20.91 -33.86 20.22
CA ALA A 15 -20.01 -33.50 19.14
C ALA A 15 -19.61 -32.03 19.35
N ASN A 16 -18.48 -31.82 20.01
CA ASN A 16 -17.79 -30.52 19.97
C ASN A 16 -17.36 -30.28 18.52
N ALA A 17 -18.18 -29.59 17.75
CA ALA A 17 -17.75 -28.96 16.52
C ALA A 17 -16.75 -27.89 16.93
N ASN A 18 -15.46 -28.23 16.90
CA ASN A 18 -14.39 -27.25 16.87
C ASN A 18 -14.55 -26.48 15.56
N TYR A 19 -15.35 -25.41 15.57
CA TYR A 19 -15.23 -24.35 14.58
C TYR A 19 -13.84 -23.77 14.79
N SER A 20 -12.89 -24.23 13.99
CA SER A 20 -11.68 -23.49 13.72
C SER A 20 -12.16 -22.15 13.13
N MET A 21 -12.25 -21.11 13.95
CA MET A 21 -12.36 -19.75 13.44
C MET A 21 -11.09 -19.52 12.63
N SER A 22 -11.20 -19.65 11.30
CA SER A 22 -10.17 -19.13 10.42
C SER A 22 -9.93 -17.68 10.84
N ALA A 23 -8.67 -17.31 11.03
CA ALA A 23 -8.31 -15.96 11.46
C ALA A 23 -8.81 -14.98 10.39
N GLU A 24 -9.95 -14.33 10.66
CA GLU A 24 -10.56 -13.40 9.71
C GLU A 24 -9.64 -12.21 9.57
N SER A 25 -9.15 -11.97 8.34
CA SER A 25 -8.40 -10.77 8.01
C SER A 25 -9.31 -9.55 8.02
N ILE A 26 -8.86 -8.46 8.61
CA ILE A 26 -9.57 -7.17 8.54
C ILE A 26 -8.96 -6.33 7.43
N ILE A 27 -9.80 -5.89 6.50
CA ILE A 27 -9.42 -5.04 5.38
C ILE A 27 -9.86 -3.61 5.68
N PHE A 28 -8.91 -2.69 5.83
CA PHE A 28 -9.19 -1.26 5.92
C PHE A 28 -9.11 -0.63 4.54
N VAL A 29 -10.12 0.17 4.19
CA VAL A 29 -10.20 0.90 2.92
C VAL A 29 -10.49 2.35 3.19
N SER A 30 -9.65 3.26 2.68
CA SER A 30 -9.92 4.69 2.71
C SER A 30 -10.89 5.08 1.59
N SER A 31 -11.94 5.82 1.93
CA SER A 31 -12.90 6.43 1.00
C SER A 31 -12.57 7.91 0.86
N PHE A 32 -11.88 8.27 -0.23
CA PHE A 32 -11.46 9.64 -0.51
C PHE A 32 -12.63 10.52 -0.93
N ALA A 33 -13.21 11.22 0.05
CA ALA A 33 -14.32 12.13 -0.17
C ALA A 33 -14.37 13.20 0.94
N PRO A 34 -14.92 14.40 0.68
CA PRO A 34 -15.06 15.44 1.67
C PRO A 34 -16.17 15.15 2.68
N GLY A 35 -16.11 15.81 3.83
CA GLY A 35 -17.11 15.74 4.89
C GLY A 35 -17.41 14.31 5.34
N ASP A 36 -18.66 14.02 5.67
CA ASP A 36 -19.10 12.71 6.16
C ASP A 36 -19.10 11.59 5.11
N GLN A 37 -18.88 11.92 3.84
CA GLN A 37 -18.66 10.91 2.81
C GLN A 37 -17.25 10.33 2.90
N GLY A 38 -16.27 11.08 3.41
CA GLY A 38 -14.94 10.61 3.74
C GLY A 38 -14.99 9.63 4.91
N ALA A 39 -14.32 8.47 4.78
CA ALA A 39 -14.32 7.45 5.82
C ALA A 39 -13.14 6.49 5.68
N ILE A 40 -12.81 5.83 6.78
CA ILE A 40 -12.04 4.58 6.76
C ILE A 40 -13.02 3.45 7.06
N GLN A 41 -13.19 2.53 6.12
CA GLN A 41 -14.10 1.41 6.23
C GLN A 41 -13.33 0.14 6.54
N ALA A 42 -13.88 -0.71 7.41
CA ALA A 42 -13.34 -2.02 7.74
C ALA A 42 -14.27 -3.12 7.21
N PHE A 43 -13.67 -4.16 6.63
CA PHE A 43 -14.34 -5.35 6.12
C PHE A 43 -13.65 -6.60 6.65
N THR A 44 -14.38 -7.73 6.75
CA THR A 44 -13.75 -9.04 6.77
C THR A 44 -13.54 -9.53 5.35
N LEU A 45 -12.46 -10.28 5.16
CA LEU A 45 -12.20 -11.07 3.96
C LEU A 45 -12.31 -12.55 4.34
N ASP A 46 -13.24 -13.24 3.71
CA ASP A 46 -13.34 -14.69 3.77
C ASP A 46 -12.20 -15.29 2.93
N LEU A 47 -11.24 -15.91 3.59
CA LEU A 47 -10.05 -16.47 2.93
C LEU A 47 -10.34 -17.76 2.14
N ASP A 48 -11.53 -18.34 2.26
CA ASP A 48 -11.91 -19.52 1.47
C ASP A 48 -12.49 -19.13 0.11
N ASN A 49 -13.22 -18.02 0.04
CA ASN A 49 -13.93 -17.60 -1.16
C ASN A 49 -13.71 -16.15 -1.60
N GLY A 50 -12.91 -15.36 -0.85
CA GLY A 50 -12.60 -13.96 -1.17
C GLY A 50 -13.77 -12.98 -0.99
N ALA A 51 -14.83 -13.36 -0.30
CA ALA A 51 -15.97 -12.48 -0.08
C ALA A 51 -15.69 -11.40 0.98
N LEU A 52 -16.07 -10.16 0.67
CA LEU A 52 -15.96 -9.02 1.59
C LEU A 52 -17.28 -8.79 2.33
N LYS A 53 -17.21 -8.66 3.66
CA LYS A 53 -18.35 -8.31 4.51
C LYS A 53 -18.03 -7.04 5.31
N PRO A 54 -18.88 -6.00 5.31
CA PRO A 54 -18.64 -4.78 6.08
C PRO A 54 -18.65 -5.06 7.58
N LEU A 55 -17.71 -4.44 8.32
CA LEU A 55 -17.60 -4.51 9.78
C LEU A 55 -17.85 -3.17 10.44
N ALA A 56 -17.10 -2.14 10.06
CA ALA A 56 -17.14 -0.83 10.68
C ALA A 56 -16.89 0.28 9.65
N ARG A 57 -17.36 1.48 9.97
CA ARG A 57 -17.10 2.70 9.21
C ARG A 57 -16.74 3.81 10.19
N THR A 58 -15.54 4.37 10.05
CA THR A 58 -15.06 5.50 10.85
C THR A 58 -15.17 6.76 10.00
N THR A 59 -15.96 7.73 10.46
CA THR A 59 -16.17 9.07 9.89
C THR A 59 -15.39 10.13 10.65
N GLY A 60 -15.50 11.40 10.26
CA GLY A 60 -14.72 12.50 10.85
C GLY A 60 -13.29 12.55 10.33
N VAL A 61 -13.03 11.87 9.24
CA VAL A 61 -11.78 11.88 8.47
C VAL A 61 -12.09 12.33 7.04
N GLU A 62 -11.83 13.60 6.76
CA GLU A 62 -12.10 14.17 5.44
C GLU A 62 -10.98 13.81 4.46
N ASN A 63 -11.35 13.38 3.27
CA ASN A 63 -10.43 13.02 2.19
C ASN A 63 -9.30 12.07 2.67
N PRO A 64 -9.58 10.96 3.37
CA PRO A 64 -8.55 10.01 3.77
C PRO A 64 -7.92 9.39 2.51
N PHE A 65 -6.61 9.60 2.29
CA PHE A 65 -5.99 9.23 1.03
C PHE A 65 -5.16 7.95 1.12
N PHE A 66 -4.20 7.91 2.04
CA PHE A 66 -3.32 6.76 2.20
C PHE A 66 -3.31 6.28 3.64
N LEU A 67 -3.15 4.98 3.83
CA LEU A 67 -3.18 4.30 5.11
C LEU A 67 -1.86 3.55 5.34
N ALA A 68 -1.43 3.43 6.61
CA ALA A 68 -0.42 2.47 7.03
C ALA A 68 -0.76 1.87 8.39
N LEU A 69 -0.41 0.60 8.59
CA LEU A 69 -0.53 -0.09 9.87
C LEU A 69 0.78 -0.03 10.65
N SER A 70 0.70 0.10 11.97
CA SER A 70 1.87 -0.17 12.81
C SER A 70 2.30 -1.64 12.70
N PRO A 71 3.59 -1.96 12.85
CA PRO A 71 4.08 -3.34 12.77
C PRO A 71 3.41 -4.31 13.75
N ASP A 72 3.01 -3.82 14.93
CA ASP A 72 2.28 -4.57 15.95
C ASP A 72 0.77 -4.64 15.71
N LYS A 73 0.28 -4.03 14.61
CA LYS A 73 -1.13 -4.02 14.18
C LYS A 73 -2.12 -3.42 15.18
N ARG A 74 -1.63 -2.68 16.18
CA ARG A 74 -2.47 -1.99 17.16
C ARG A 74 -2.94 -0.62 16.70
N PHE A 75 -2.24 -0.02 15.72
CA PHE A 75 -2.49 1.35 15.29
C PHE A 75 -2.58 1.45 13.77
N LEU A 76 -3.38 2.41 13.32
CA LEU A 76 -3.53 2.78 11.92
C LEU A 76 -3.28 4.27 11.78
N TYR A 77 -2.53 4.65 10.75
CA TYR A 77 -2.24 6.02 10.37
C TYR A 77 -2.90 6.34 9.04
N SER A 78 -3.46 7.55 8.92
CA SER A 78 -4.16 8.00 7.71
C SER A 78 -3.78 9.43 7.38
N ILE A 79 -3.39 9.67 6.13
CA ILE A 79 -3.33 11.02 5.58
C ILE A 79 -4.76 11.52 5.38
N HIS A 80 -5.04 12.75 5.78
CA HIS A 80 -6.31 13.39 5.50
C HIS A 80 -6.18 14.91 5.43
N ALA A 81 -7.14 15.56 4.75
CA ALA A 81 -7.18 16.99 4.56
C ALA A 81 -8.60 17.48 4.33
N LYS A 82 -8.94 18.66 4.84
CA LYS A 82 -10.20 19.34 4.49
C LYS A 82 -10.26 19.64 3.00
N LYS A 83 -9.15 20.08 2.43
CA LYS A 83 -8.99 20.35 1.00
C LYS A 83 -7.66 19.76 0.53
N PHE A 84 -7.72 18.62 -0.12
CA PHE A 84 -6.55 17.94 -0.65
C PHE A 84 -5.87 18.77 -1.74
N GLY A 85 -4.52 18.88 -1.67
CA GLY A 85 -3.74 19.70 -2.60
C GLY A 85 -3.96 21.20 -2.43
N GLY A 86 -4.43 21.66 -1.26
CA GLY A 86 -4.55 23.07 -0.90
C GLY A 86 -3.21 23.77 -0.69
N LYS A 87 -3.23 24.95 -0.04
CA LYS A 87 -2.02 25.69 0.34
C LYS A 87 -1.51 25.35 1.74
N ASP A 88 -2.39 24.80 2.58
CA ASP A 88 -2.07 24.45 3.96
C ASP A 88 -1.50 23.04 4.02
N ASP A 89 -0.61 22.79 4.97
CA ASP A 89 -0.11 21.47 5.28
C ASP A 89 -1.27 20.50 5.55
N GLU A 90 -1.17 19.30 5.00
CA GLU A 90 -2.10 18.24 5.31
C GLU A 90 -1.75 17.57 6.64
N GLU A 91 -2.66 16.78 7.16
CA GLU A 91 -2.52 16.12 8.47
C GLU A 91 -2.38 14.61 8.31
N ILE A 92 -1.71 14.01 9.28
CA ILE A 92 -1.72 12.58 9.50
C ILE A 92 -2.46 12.32 10.82
N ALA A 93 -3.55 11.56 10.74
CA ALA A 93 -4.28 11.09 11.91
C ALA A 93 -3.75 9.73 12.36
N SER A 94 -3.65 9.52 13.66
CA SER A 94 -3.36 8.23 14.27
C SER A 94 -4.58 7.67 14.99
N PHE A 95 -4.82 6.37 14.82
CA PHE A 95 -5.95 5.66 15.40
C PHE A 95 -5.48 4.42 16.14
N GLN A 96 -6.12 4.13 17.27
CA GLN A 96 -6.09 2.81 17.89
C GLN A 96 -7.09 1.91 17.18
N ILE A 97 -6.67 0.71 16.80
CA ILE A 97 -7.53 -0.32 16.24
C ILE A 97 -8.21 -1.06 17.40
N LEU A 98 -9.53 -1.08 17.39
CA LEU A 98 -10.38 -1.77 18.35
C LEU A 98 -11.00 -3.02 17.71
N ASP A 99 -11.81 -3.75 18.49
CA ASP A 99 -12.50 -4.93 18.01
C ASP A 99 -13.35 -4.64 16.78
N GLN A 100 -13.43 -5.63 15.88
CA GLN A 100 -14.15 -5.56 14.61
C GLN A 100 -13.68 -4.40 13.69
N GLY A 101 -12.41 -3.97 13.80
CA GLY A 101 -11.86 -2.92 12.94
C GLY A 101 -12.39 -1.51 13.21
N LYS A 102 -13.05 -1.28 14.35
CA LYS A 102 -13.39 0.08 14.80
C LYS A 102 -12.13 0.87 15.08
N LEU A 103 -12.14 2.15 14.77
CA LEU A 103 -10.99 3.03 14.97
C LEU A 103 -11.32 4.12 15.99
N LYS A 104 -10.42 4.28 16.98
CA LYS A 104 -10.46 5.37 17.97
C LYS A 104 -9.36 6.37 17.63
N LEU A 105 -9.71 7.61 17.31
CA LEU A 105 -8.75 8.68 17.05
C LEU A 105 -7.90 8.93 18.31
N LEU A 106 -6.57 8.91 18.16
CA LEU A 106 -5.61 9.23 19.21
C LEU A 106 -5.10 10.68 19.09
N GLY A 107 -4.92 11.16 17.88
CA GLY A 107 -4.43 12.50 17.61
C GLY A 107 -4.12 12.73 16.13
N LYS A 108 -3.65 13.94 15.84
CA LYS A 108 -3.25 14.39 14.51
C LYS A 108 -1.93 15.14 14.58
N SER A 109 -1.15 15.08 13.50
CA SER A 109 0.06 15.87 13.34
C SER A 109 0.20 16.35 11.90
N SER A 110 0.91 17.46 11.66
CA SER A 110 1.16 17.99 10.32
C SER A 110 2.01 17.01 9.51
N ALA A 111 1.65 16.80 8.23
CA ALA A 111 2.50 16.16 7.23
C ALA A 111 3.66 17.06 6.77
N ARG A 112 3.64 18.34 7.17
CA ARG A 112 4.60 19.37 6.81
C ARG A 112 4.75 19.56 5.29
N GLY A 113 3.62 19.48 4.58
CA GLY A 113 3.57 19.66 3.15
C GLY A 113 2.16 19.47 2.58
N THR A 114 2.02 19.71 1.30
CA THR A 114 0.75 19.70 0.58
C THR A 114 0.64 18.53 -0.39
N ALA A 115 -0.59 18.05 -0.59
CA ALA A 115 -0.91 16.81 -1.31
C ALA A 115 -0.08 15.62 -0.78
N ALA A 116 -0.06 15.45 0.55
CA ALA A 116 0.49 14.25 1.17
C ALA A 116 -0.18 13.02 0.57
N CYS A 117 0.59 12.08 0.01
CA CYS A 117 0.02 11.02 -0.81
C CYS A 117 0.52 9.60 -0.46
N TYR A 118 1.54 9.51 0.38
CA TYR A 118 2.06 8.23 0.86
C TYR A 118 2.62 8.39 2.27
N LEU A 119 2.46 7.36 3.08
CA LEU A 119 3.14 7.25 4.37
C LEU A 119 3.52 5.79 4.64
N ASP A 120 4.59 5.61 5.40
CA ASP A 120 5.03 4.29 5.87
C ASP A 120 5.46 4.39 7.33
N VAL A 121 5.54 3.23 7.98
CA VAL A 121 5.94 3.10 9.37
C VAL A 121 7.21 2.25 9.45
N ASP A 122 8.21 2.71 10.18
CA ASP A 122 9.42 1.92 10.41
C ASP A 122 9.11 0.59 11.11
N LYS A 123 10.00 -0.40 10.97
CA LYS A 123 9.76 -1.76 11.45
C LYS A 123 9.64 -1.89 12.97
N ASN A 124 10.09 -0.87 13.71
CA ASN A 124 9.97 -0.80 15.17
C ASN A 124 8.71 -0.04 15.64
N GLY A 125 7.95 0.56 14.72
CA GLY A 125 6.76 1.36 15.03
C GLY A 125 7.06 2.68 15.73
N LYS A 126 8.29 3.19 15.59
CA LYS A 126 8.77 4.41 16.27
C LYS A 126 8.78 5.64 15.37
N THR A 127 8.70 5.47 14.06
CA THR A 127 8.79 6.56 13.08
C THR A 127 7.76 6.36 11.98
N VAL A 128 7.00 7.41 11.68
CA VAL A 128 6.21 7.54 10.46
C VAL A 128 6.97 8.43 9.50
N VAL A 129 7.08 8.01 8.24
CA VAL A 129 7.61 8.83 7.13
C VAL A 129 6.48 9.17 6.18
N VAL A 130 6.51 10.37 5.59
CA VAL A 130 5.46 10.86 4.69
C VAL A 130 6.06 11.53 3.47
N ALA A 131 5.45 11.31 2.30
CA ALA A 131 5.75 11.99 1.05
C ALA A 131 4.63 12.95 0.66
N ASN A 132 4.99 14.18 0.30
CA ASN A 132 4.12 15.28 -0.06
C ASN A 132 4.30 15.62 -1.53
N TYR A 133 3.30 15.32 -2.35
CA TYR A 133 3.39 15.43 -3.81
C TYR A 133 3.50 16.88 -4.29
N SER A 134 2.55 17.75 -3.88
CA SER A 134 2.52 19.12 -4.43
C SER A 134 3.66 19.99 -3.90
N SER A 135 4.10 19.80 -2.67
CA SER A 135 5.27 20.49 -2.13
C SER A 135 6.60 19.84 -2.50
N GLY A 136 6.61 18.64 -3.11
CA GLY A 136 7.83 17.94 -3.51
C GLY A 136 8.77 17.70 -2.33
N SER A 137 8.26 17.20 -1.21
CA SER A 137 9.01 17.06 0.03
C SER A 137 8.71 15.76 0.76
N VAL A 138 9.59 15.39 1.68
CA VAL A 138 9.36 14.29 2.63
C VAL A 138 9.58 14.77 4.05
N ALA A 139 8.87 14.16 4.99
CA ALA A 139 9.02 14.43 6.41
C ALA A 139 9.01 13.13 7.24
N SER A 140 9.50 13.20 8.47
CA SER A 140 9.39 12.11 9.43
C SER A 140 8.90 12.60 10.78
N LEU A 141 8.13 11.74 11.45
CA LEU A 141 7.49 12.01 12.73
C LEU A 141 7.82 10.87 13.70
N PRO A 142 8.27 11.17 14.93
CA PRO A 142 8.41 10.15 15.97
C PRO A 142 7.04 9.64 16.41
N VAL A 143 6.98 8.37 16.78
CA VAL A 143 5.77 7.71 17.29
C VAL A 143 6.03 7.17 18.69
N LYS A 144 5.10 7.42 19.60
CA LYS A 144 5.09 6.83 20.94
C LYS A 144 3.70 6.28 21.26
N GLU A 145 3.61 4.97 21.49
CA GLU A 145 2.32 4.29 21.77
C GLU A 145 1.22 4.65 20.77
N GLY A 146 1.56 4.65 19.48
CA GLY A 146 0.67 4.98 18.38
C GLY A 146 0.40 6.47 18.16
N ILE A 147 0.81 7.35 19.07
CA ILE A 147 0.62 8.79 18.98
C ILE A 147 1.76 9.42 18.20
N LEU A 148 1.42 10.22 17.19
CA LEU A 148 2.36 10.97 16.36
C LEU A 148 2.89 12.19 17.11
N GLY A 149 4.21 12.34 17.16
CA GLY A 149 4.87 13.57 17.58
C GLY A 149 4.85 14.64 16.47
N LYS A 150 5.46 15.79 16.74
CA LYS A 150 5.70 16.82 15.72
C LYS A 150 6.77 16.31 14.73
N PRO A 151 6.73 16.73 13.44
CA PRO A 151 7.77 16.39 12.48
C PRO A 151 9.16 16.84 12.96
N VAL A 152 10.14 15.91 12.91
CA VAL A 152 11.52 16.13 13.34
C VAL A 152 12.52 16.17 12.19
N SER A 153 12.14 15.67 11.00
CA SER A 153 12.87 15.85 9.76
C SER A 153 11.95 16.40 8.68
N PHE A 154 12.53 17.20 7.80
CA PHE A 154 11.90 17.73 6.60
C PHE A 154 12.95 17.93 5.53
N HIS A 155 12.71 17.35 4.36
CA HIS A 155 13.60 17.48 3.21
C HIS A 155 12.82 17.95 1.99
N GLN A 156 13.12 19.15 1.54
CA GLN A 156 12.63 19.72 0.29
C GLN A 156 13.45 19.17 -0.87
N HIS A 157 12.82 18.42 -1.76
CA HIS A 157 13.44 18.01 -3.02
C HIS A 157 13.52 19.20 -3.97
N LYS A 158 14.55 19.23 -4.83
CA LYS A 158 14.78 20.33 -5.76
C LYS A 158 15.25 19.80 -7.10
N GLY A 159 14.77 20.40 -8.18
CA GLY A 159 15.15 20.06 -9.55
C GLY A 159 13.92 19.91 -10.44
N SER A 160 14.15 19.33 -11.60
CA SER A 160 13.15 19.09 -12.65
C SER A 160 13.60 17.93 -13.53
N SER A 161 12.74 17.47 -14.45
CA SER A 161 13.12 16.52 -15.48
C SER A 161 12.49 16.86 -16.84
N VAL A 162 12.50 15.90 -17.76
CA VAL A 162 12.28 16.16 -19.20
C VAL A 162 10.83 16.45 -19.61
N ASN A 163 9.83 16.07 -18.79
CA ASN A 163 8.42 16.30 -19.11
C ASN A 163 7.98 17.72 -18.67
N PRO A 164 7.78 18.68 -19.62
CA PRO A 164 7.51 20.07 -19.27
C PRO A 164 6.13 20.27 -18.62
N ALA A 165 5.23 19.31 -18.72
CA ALA A 165 3.90 19.41 -18.12
C ALA A 165 3.83 18.86 -16.69
N ARG A 166 4.66 17.85 -16.39
CA ARG A 166 4.55 17.08 -15.15
C ARG A 166 5.82 17.09 -14.28
N GLN A 167 6.95 17.59 -14.81
CA GLN A 167 8.27 17.49 -14.16
C GLN A 167 9.01 18.83 -14.12
N LYS A 168 8.27 19.94 -13.99
CA LYS A 168 8.88 21.28 -13.82
C LYS A 168 9.53 21.46 -12.45
N GLU A 169 9.09 20.68 -11.48
CA GLU A 169 9.53 20.71 -10.09
C GLU A 169 9.41 19.33 -9.46
N ALA A 170 9.95 19.18 -8.25
CA ALA A 170 9.88 17.93 -7.49
C ALA A 170 8.45 17.57 -7.10
N HIS A 171 8.14 16.27 -7.13
CA HIS A 171 6.85 15.69 -6.76
C HIS A 171 7.09 14.35 -6.05
N ALA A 172 7.41 14.39 -4.74
CA ALA A 172 7.62 13.19 -3.94
C ALA A 172 6.30 12.39 -3.85
N HIS A 173 6.27 11.18 -4.40
CA HIS A 173 5.03 10.42 -4.53
C HIS A 173 4.92 9.20 -3.61
N CYS A 174 6.03 8.64 -3.16
CA CYS A 174 6.04 7.67 -2.06
C CYS A 174 7.33 7.79 -1.25
N ILE A 175 7.31 7.22 -0.05
CA ILE A 175 8.49 6.95 0.76
C ILE A 175 8.28 5.63 1.49
N VAL A 176 9.23 4.70 1.39
CA VAL A 176 9.15 3.35 1.94
C VAL A 176 10.41 3.04 2.75
N VAL A 177 10.22 2.54 3.97
CA VAL A 177 11.32 2.10 4.83
C VAL A 177 11.79 0.71 4.41
N SER A 178 13.11 0.53 4.27
CA SER A 178 13.71 -0.74 3.87
C SER A 178 13.39 -1.88 4.86
N PRO A 179 13.40 -3.15 4.40
CA PRO A 179 13.09 -4.29 5.26
C PRO A 179 14.00 -4.43 6.49
N ASP A 180 15.26 -3.99 6.37
CA ASP A 180 16.27 -3.99 7.43
C ASP A 180 16.20 -2.76 8.36
N ASN A 181 15.25 -1.85 8.11
CA ASN A 181 15.03 -0.63 8.90
C ASN A 181 16.18 0.39 8.91
N LYS A 182 17.16 0.23 7.99
CA LYS A 182 18.34 1.11 7.91
C LYS A 182 18.10 2.34 7.04
N PHE A 183 17.27 2.21 5.99
CA PHE A 183 17.07 3.23 4.98
C PHE A 183 15.59 3.50 4.68
N ALA A 184 15.30 4.66 4.10
CA ALA A 184 14.02 4.99 3.48
C ALA A 184 14.25 5.50 2.06
N PHE A 185 13.41 5.09 1.12
CA PHE A 185 13.51 5.42 -0.29
C PHE A 185 12.27 6.19 -0.73
N ALA A 186 12.49 7.39 -1.27
CA ALA A 186 11.42 8.26 -1.76
C ALA A 186 11.45 8.34 -3.28
N ALA A 187 10.41 7.86 -3.96
CA ALA A 187 10.26 8.06 -5.40
C ALA A 187 9.73 9.47 -5.66
N ASP A 188 10.45 10.24 -6.48
CA ASP A 188 10.06 11.59 -6.88
C ASP A 188 9.75 11.61 -8.38
N LEU A 189 8.47 11.77 -8.69
CA LEU A 189 7.95 11.78 -10.06
C LEU A 189 8.53 12.94 -10.87
N GLY A 190 8.71 14.10 -10.24
CA GLY A 190 9.17 15.32 -10.91
C GLY A 190 10.64 15.29 -11.27
N LEU A 191 11.44 14.46 -10.59
CA LEU A 191 12.90 14.42 -10.75
C LEU A 191 13.40 13.20 -11.52
N ASP A 192 12.57 12.19 -11.79
CA ASP A 192 12.98 10.86 -12.25
C ASP A 192 14.01 10.21 -11.32
N GLN A 193 13.82 10.39 -10.01
CA GLN A 193 14.76 9.92 -8.99
C GLN A 193 14.06 9.11 -7.90
N VAL A 194 14.83 8.19 -7.31
CA VAL A 194 14.51 7.56 -6.03
C VAL A 194 15.54 8.05 -5.03
N LEU A 195 15.15 8.97 -4.15
CA LEU A 195 16.03 9.54 -3.13
C LEU A 195 16.18 8.56 -1.98
N CYS A 196 17.38 8.50 -1.39
CA CYS A 196 17.70 7.63 -0.28
C CYS A 196 18.02 8.41 1.00
N TYR A 197 17.50 7.93 2.12
CA TYR A 197 17.71 8.47 3.46
C TYR A 197 18.13 7.35 4.41
N LYS A 198 19.04 7.65 5.33
CA LYS A 198 19.29 6.83 6.51
C LYS A 198 18.18 7.05 7.52
N VAL A 199 17.69 5.99 8.15
CA VAL A 199 16.65 6.05 9.18
C VAL A 199 17.29 5.97 10.56
N SER A 200 16.93 6.91 11.46
CA SER A 200 17.29 6.90 12.86
C SER A 200 16.02 6.74 13.73
N PRO A 201 15.54 5.49 13.95
CA PRO A 201 14.23 5.26 14.55
C PRO A 201 14.10 5.80 15.98
N ASP A 202 15.18 5.76 16.76
CA ASP A 202 15.16 6.26 18.15
C ASP A 202 14.98 7.77 18.24
N GLU A 203 15.41 8.51 17.19
CA GLU A 203 15.22 9.95 17.07
C GLU A 203 13.98 10.31 16.21
N GLY A 204 13.35 9.33 15.56
CA GLY A 204 12.28 9.53 14.59
C GLY A 204 12.72 10.29 13.33
N LYS A 205 14.03 10.27 13.00
CA LYS A 205 14.63 11.09 11.93
C LYS A 205 14.95 10.28 10.69
N ILE A 206 14.93 10.99 9.54
CA ILE A 206 15.55 10.57 8.29
C ILE A 206 16.62 11.59 7.88
N ILE A 207 17.75 11.10 7.35
CA ILE A 207 18.92 11.92 7.00
C ILE A 207 19.34 11.52 5.57
N PRO A 208 19.61 12.47 4.64
CA PRO A 208 20.05 12.13 3.29
C PRO A 208 21.24 11.16 3.30
N ASN A 209 21.17 10.13 2.47
CA ASN A 209 22.25 9.16 2.30
C ASN A 209 23.35 9.71 1.36
N ASP A 210 24.45 8.98 1.24
CA ASP A 210 25.50 9.21 0.24
C ASP A 210 25.83 7.87 -0.46
N PRO A 211 25.54 7.75 -1.78
CA PRO A 211 24.89 8.72 -2.66
C PRO A 211 23.42 8.98 -2.29
N PRO A 212 22.88 10.20 -2.57
CA PRO A 212 21.57 10.60 -2.09
C PRO A 212 20.39 10.08 -2.94
N PHE A 213 20.63 9.55 -4.13
CA PHE A 213 19.57 9.05 -5.02
C PHE A 213 20.09 8.07 -6.07
N ALA A 214 19.15 7.34 -6.68
CA ALA A 214 19.31 6.62 -7.95
C ALA A 214 18.34 7.18 -8.98
N ASN A 215 18.71 7.12 -10.28
CA ASN A 215 17.87 7.60 -11.37
C ASN A 215 16.99 6.48 -11.92
N THR A 216 15.77 6.83 -12.34
CA THR A 216 14.95 6.07 -13.29
C THR A 216 15.18 6.62 -14.70
N PRO A 217 14.69 5.96 -15.78
CA PRO A 217 14.77 6.53 -17.12
C PRO A 217 14.16 7.93 -17.19
N ALA A 218 14.74 8.82 -18.00
CA ALA A 218 14.24 10.18 -18.17
C ALA A 218 12.79 10.19 -18.66
N GLY A 219 11.92 10.96 -18.01
CA GLY A 219 10.48 11.00 -18.27
C GLY A 219 9.68 9.85 -17.66
N ALA A 220 10.33 8.99 -16.87
CA ALA A 220 9.65 7.83 -16.26
C ALA A 220 8.57 8.23 -15.26
N GLY A 221 8.84 9.24 -14.42
CA GLY A 221 7.95 9.66 -13.36
C GLY A 221 7.74 8.56 -12.32
N PRO A 222 8.76 8.19 -11.51
CA PRO A 222 8.65 7.16 -10.51
C PRO A 222 7.59 7.54 -9.48
N ARG A 223 6.71 6.58 -9.14
CA ARG A 223 5.52 6.84 -8.32
C ARG A 223 5.52 6.06 -7.01
N HIS A 224 5.36 4.76 -7.06
CA HIS A 224 5.42 3.86 -5.91
C HIS A 224 6.58 2.88 -6.07
N LEU A 225 7.07 2.37 -4.95
CA LEU A 225 8.10 1.33 -4.94
C LEU A 225 7.77 0.23 -3.92
N THR A 226 8.35 -0.94 -4.15
CA THR A 226 8.24 -2.07 -3.23
C THR A 226 9.54 -2.86 -3.24
N PHE A 227 9.90 -3.39 -2.06
CA PHE A 227 11.01 -4.33 -1.94
C PHE A 227 10.56 -5.75 -2.26
N HIS A 228 11.43 -6.50 -2.91
CA HIS A 228 11.27 -7.95 -2.99
C HIS A 228 11.41 -8.57 -1.58
N PRO A 229 10.66 -9.64 -1.23
CA PRO A 229 10.75 -10.27 0.09
C PRO A 229 12.15 -10.74 0.50
N ASN A 230 13.04 -11.05 -0.47
CA ASN A 230 14.44 -11.41 -0.19
C ASN A 230 15.35 -10.21 0.12
N ALA A 231 14.82 -8.99 0.11
CA ALA A 231 15.54 -7.74 0.34
C ALA A 231 16.77 -7.48 -0.58
N LYS A 232 16.83 -8.11 -1.77
CA LYS A 232 17.91 -7.89 -2.76
C LYS A 232 17.49 -6.95 -3.89
N PHE A 233 16.19 -6.80 -4.12
CA PHE A 233 15.67 -6.06 -5.26
C PHE A 233 14.61 -5.04 -4.82
N VAL A 234 14.55 -3.94 -5.57
CA VAL A 234 13.50 -2.91 -5.46
C VAL A 234 12.86 -2.73 -6.82
N TYR A 235 11.53 -2.67 -6.85
CA TYR A 235 10.75 -2.39 -8.04
C TYR A 235 10.06 -1.05 -7.88
N VAL A 236 10.17 -0.20 -8.89
CA VAL A 236 9.57 1.14 -8.94
C VAL A 236 8.61 1.19 -10.11
N ILE A 237 7.34 1.49 -9.84
CA ILE A 237 6.37 1.72 -10.91
C ILE A 237 6.43 3.18 -11.34
N ASN A 238 6.52 3.40 -12.64
CA ASN A 238 6.70 4.72 -13.25
C ASN A 238 5.35 5.19 -13.84
N GLU A 239 4.83 6.29 -13.31
CA GLU A 239 3.51 6.80 -13.70
C GLU A 239 3.48 7.25 -15.16
N LEU A 240 4.48 8.01 -15.61
CA LEU A 240 4.43 8.69 -16.89
C LEU A 240 4.84 7.79 -18.07
N LEU A 241 5.80 6.88 -17.88
CA LEU A 241 6.23 5.91 -18.90
C LEU A 241 5.43 4.60 -18.89
N ASN A 242 4.49 4.42 -17.97
CA ASN A 242 3.74 3.16 -17.85
C ASN A 242 4.67 1.95 -17.85
N SER A 243 5.59 1.90 -16.88
CA SER A 243 6.63 0.88 -16.79
C SER A 243 6.99 0.54 -15.35
N VAL A 244 7.68 -0.57 -15.16
CA VAL A 244 8.31 -0.94 -13.89
C VAL A 244 9.82 -0.97 -14.08
N THR A 245 10.57 -0.29 -13.21
CA THR A 245 12.04 -0.33 -13.16
C THR A 245 12.49 -1.21 -12.00
N LEU A 246 13.36 -2.18 -12.29
CA LEU A 246 14.05 -3.04 -11.34
C LEU A 246 15.39 -2.42 -10.95
N PHE A 247 15.69 -2.44 -9.65
CA PHE A 247 16.99 -2.10 -9.09
C PHE A 247 17.53 -3.26 -8.23
N ASP A 248 18.85 -3.49 -8.27
CA ASP A 248 19.55 -4.17 -7.18
C ASP A 248 19.61 -3.24 -5.97
N TYR A 249 19.48 -3.80 -4.77
CA TYR A 249 19.58 -3.07 -3.51
C TYR A 249 20.81 -3.53 -2.72
N ASP A 250 21.73 -2.59 -2.45
CA ASP A 250 22.84 -2.76 -1.51
C ASP A 250 22.36 -2.33 -0.11
N SER A 251 22.06 -3.30 0.74
CA SER A 251 21.54 -3.07 2.10
C SER A 251 22.58 -2.53 3.08
N GLU A 252 23.87 -2.57 2.74
CA GLU A 252 24.91 -1.99 3.60
C GLU A 252 25.12 -0.50 3.31
N LYS A 253 24.90 -0.09 2.06
CA LYS A 253 25.13 1.29 1.63
C LYS A 253 23.85 2.09 1.37
N GLY A 254 22.69 1.43 1.26
CA GLY A 254 21.44 2.08 0.84
C GLY A 254 21.47 2.52 -0.61
N VAL A 255 22.13 1.77 -1.50
CA VAL A 255 22.32 2.12 -2.91
C VAL A 255 21.42 1.27 -3.80
N LEU A 256 20.81 1.92 -4.80
CA LEU A 256 20.01 1.26 -5.83
C LEU A 256 20.77 1.31 -7.18
N SER A 257 20.90 0.15 -7.85
CA SER A 257 21.53 0.01 -9.17
C SER A 257 20.52 -0.48 -10.19
N GLN A 258 20.19 0.32 -11.19
CA GLN A 258 19.18 -0.01 -12.21
C GLN A 258 19.58 -1.23 -13.06
N ARG A 259 18.63 -2.15 -13.30
CA ARG A 259 18.83 -3.40 -14.04
C ARG A 259 17.92 -3.59 -15.24
N GLN A 260 16.64 -3.23 -15.11
CA GLN A 260 15.62 -3.45 -16.15
C GLN A 260 14.56 -2.35 -16.08
N THR A 261 13.97 -2.01 -17.21
CA THR A 261 12.68 -1.29 -17.29
C THR A 261 11.78 -2.04 -18.27
N ILE A 262 10.54 -2.35 -17.86
CA ILE A 262 9.57 -3.13 -18.65
C ILE A 262 8.21 -2.44 -18.67
N SER A 263 7.52 -2.45 -19.82
CA SER A 263 6.19 -1.84 -19.99
C SER A 263 5.12 -2.56 -19.15
N THR A 264 4.12 -1.79 -18.68
CA THR A 264 2.89 -2.29 -18.04
C THR A 264 1.71 -2.38 -19.03
N LEU A 265 1.89 -1.87 -20.24
CA LEU A 265 0.85 -1.78 -21.26
C LEU A 265 1.12 -2.72 -22.44
N PRO A 266 0.08 -3.16 -23.16
CA PRO A 266 0.24 -3.82 -24.46
C PRO A 266 1.00 -2.92 -25.45
N SER A 267 1.81 -3.51 -26.33
CA SER A 267 2.63 -2.76 -27.30
C SER A 267 1.81 -1.98 -28.34
N ASP A 268 0.57 -2.40 -28.58
CA ASP A 268 -0.36 -1.79 -29.53
C ASP A 268 -1.30 -0.76 -28.89
N PHE A 269 -1.26 -0.57 -27.56
CA PHE A 269 -2.09 0.44 -26.90
C PHE A 269 -1.70 1.86 -27.30
N LYS A 270 -2.68 2.68 -27.71
CA LYS A 270 -2.47 4.06 -28.19
C LYS A 270 -3.17 5.13 -27.33
N GLY A 271 -3.83 4.70 -26.25
CA GLY A 271 -4.56 5.61 -25.35
C GLY A 271 -3.64 6.31 -24.34
N THR A 272 -4.26 7.13 -23.50
CA THR A 272 -3.58 7.73 -22.34
C THR A 272 -3.72 6.81 -21.12
N SER A 273 -2.61 6.50 -20.47
CA SER A 273 -2.58 5.70 -19.25
C SER A 273 -1.50 6.20 -18.31
N TYR A 274 -1.72 6.01 -17.01
CA TYR A 274 -0.80 6.36 -15.94
C TYR A 274 -0.76 5.24 -14.91
N CYS A 275 0.40 4.70 -14.63
CA CYS A 275 0.53 3.72 -13.54
C CYS A 275 0.19 4.31 -12.18
N ALA A 276 -0.22 3.47 -11.23
CA ALA A 276 -0.46 3.91 -9.86
C ALA A 276 0.29 3.09 -8.81
N ASP A 277 0.00 1.83 -8.63
CA ASP A 277 0.54 1.03 -7.54
C ASP A 277 1.10 -0.29 -8.02
N LEU A 278 1.97 -0.88 -7.22
CA LEU A 278 2.53 -2.21 -7.45
C LEU A 278 2.61 -3.00 -6.15
N LYS A 279 2.42 -4.32 -6.26
CA LYS A 279 2.57 -5.26 -5.13
C LYS A 279 3.22 -6.55 -5.60
N ILE A 280 3.97 -7.19 -4.69
CA ILE A 280 4.64 -8.47 -4.89
C ILE A 280 3.96 -9.51 -4.00
N THR A 281 3.79 -10.75 -4.52
CA THR A 281 3.34 -11.87 -3.69
C THR A 281 4.31 -12.15 -2.55
N PRO A 282 3.83 -12.62 -1.38
CA PRO A 282 4.69 -12.89 -0.22
C PRO A 282 5.82 -13.90 -0.49
N ASP A 283 5.63 -14.81 -1.43
CA ASP A 283 6.65 -15.77 -1.87
C ASP A 283 7.67 -15.19 -2.87
N GLY A 284 7.48 -13.94 -3.30
CA GLY A 284 8.37 -13.23 -4.21
C GLY A 284 8.29 -13.64 -5.67
N LYS A 285 7.32 -14.48 -6.07
CA LYS A 285 7.29 -15.02 -7.45
C LYS A 285 6.60 -14.13 -8.47
N TYR A 286 5.65 -13.28 -8.02
CA TYR A 286 4.84 -12.47 -8.93
C TYR A 286 4.74 -11.03 -8.48
N LEU A 287 4.68 -10.12 -9.46
CA LEU A 287 4.44 -8.69 -9.27
C LEU A 287 3.23 -8.27 -10.07
N PHE A 288 2.40 -7.40 -9.47
CA PHE A 288 1.23 -6.79 -10.09
C PHE A 288 1.38 -5.29 -10.10
N GLY A 289 1.03 -4.64 -11.23
CA GLY A 289 1.09 -3.18 -11.38
C GLY A 289 -0.17 -2.64 -12.05
N THR A 290 -0.68 -1.48 -11.59
CA THR A 290 -1.95 -0.91 -12.10
C THR A 290 -1.73 0.15 -13.17
N ASN A 291 -2.67 0.22 -14.14
CA ASN A 291 -2.72 1.18 -15.23
C ASN A 291 -4.06 1.93 -15.19
N ARG A 292 -4.06 3.19 -14.78
CA ARG A 292 -5.23 4.09 -14.80
C ARG A 292 -5.40 4.68 -16.19
N GLY A 293 -6.60 4.55 -16.77
CA GLY A 293 -6.89 4.94 -18.15
C GLY A 293 -6.95 3.75 -19.09
N HIS A 294 -6.00 2.80 -19.04
CA HIS A 294 -6.16 1.47 -19.61
C HIS A 294 -7.04 0.58 -18.70
N ASP A 295 -7.17 0.96 -17.42
CA ASP A 295 -8.01 0.31 -16.43
C ASP A 295 -7.70 -1.19 -16.24
N SER A 296 -6.41 -1.51 -16.08
CA SER A 296 -5.92 -2.87 -16.02
C SER A 296 -4.86 -3.08 -14.93
N ILE A 297 -4.54 -4.35 -14.71
CA ILE A 297 -3.48 -4.85 -13.85
C ILE A 297 -2.49 -5.63 -14.72
N ALA A 298 -1.26 -5.16 -14.82
CA ALA A 298 -0.17 -5.89 -15.46
C ALA A 298 0.39 -6.93 -14.47
N CYS A 299 0.51 -8.18 -14.92
CA CYS A 299 0.95 -9.33 -14.13
C CYS A 299 2.33 -9.79 -14.64
N TYR A 300 3.28 -9.94 -13.72
CA TYR A 300 4.64 -10.37 -14.06
C TYR A 300 5.06 -11.57 -13.21
N SER A 301 5.84 -12.47 -13.79
CA SER A 301 6.68 -13.39 -13.05
C SER A 301 8.02 -12.73 -12.71
N ILE A 302 8.60 -13.10 -11.58
CA ILE A 302 9.90 -12.63 -11.10
C ILE A 302 10.90 -13.80 -11.21
N ALA A 303 11.95 -13.62 -11.99
CA ALA A 303 13.02 -14.60 -12.10
C ALA A 303 13.96 -14.56 -10.87
N ASN A 304 14.81 -15.57 -10.68
CA ASN A 304 15.74 -15.64 -9.55
C ASN A 304 16.74 -14.46 -9.50
N ASP A 305 17.03 -13.83 -10.64
CA ASP A 305 17.88 -12.65 -10.76
C ASP A 305 17.07 -11.33 -10.63
N GLY A 306 15.80 -11.41 -10.23
CA GLY A 306 14.90 -10.28 -10.02
C GLY A 306 14.23 -9.76 -11.30
N LYS A 307 14.62 -10.21 -12.50
CA LYS A 307 14.02 -9.70 -13.74
C LYS A 307 12.56 -10.08 -13.88
N LEU A 308 11.79 -9.13 -14.40
CA LEU A 308 10.36 -9.27 -14.67
C LEU A 308 10.13 -9.79 -16.08
N GLN A 309 9.16 -10.72 -16.19
CA GLN A 309 8.58 -11.15 -17.45
C GLN A 309 7.07 -10.95 -17.39
N LEU A 310 6.50 -10.21 -18.35
CA LEU A 310 5.07 -9.99 -18.45
C LEU A 310 4.36 -11.31 -18.77
N ILE A 311 3.38 -11.69 -17.96
CA ILE A 311 2.59 -12.93 -18.11
C ILE A 311 1.13 -12.65 -18.46
N GLY A 312 0.64 -11.43 -18.29
CA GLY A 312 -0.71 -11.02 -18.65
C GLY A 312 -1.01 -9.58 -18.30
N ILE A 313 -2.07 -9.05 -18.86
CA ILE A 313 -2.65 -7.75 -18.52
C ILE A 313 -4.16 -7.98 -18.41
N GLU A 314 -4.70 -7.86 -17.18
CA GLU A 314 -6.08 -8.21 -16.86
C GLU A 314 -6.90 -6.95 -16.55
N PRO A 315 -8.21 -6.88 -16.91
CA PRO A 315 -9.07 -5.77 -16.52
C PRO A 315 -9.13 -5.61 -15.00
N SER A 316 -9.06 -4.36 -14.50
CA SER A 316 -9.16 -4.05 -13.05
C SER A 316 -10.59 -4.14 -12.49
N LEU A 317 -11.58 -4.40 -13.36
CA LEU A 317 -13.02 -4.45 -13.06
C LEU A 317 -13.60 -3.13 -12.53
N GLY A 318 -12.95 -2.02 -12.84
CA GLY A 318 -13.37 -0.66 -12.51
C GLY A 318 -12.50 0.36 -13.21
N LYS A 319 -12.78 1.65 -12.99
CA LYS A 319 -12.02 2.75 -13.58
C LYS A 319 -10.98 3.27 -12.61
N GLY A 320 -9.78 3.54 -13.12
CA GLY A 320 -8.70 4.17 -12.39
C GLY A 320 -8.21 3.34 -11.20
N PRO A 321 -7.63 2.12 -11.42
CA PRO A 321 -7.08 1.30 -10.36
C PRO A 321 -5.94 2.04 -9.65
N GLN A 322 -6.21 2.48 -8.41
CA GLN A 322 -5.37 3.38 -7.64
C GLN A 322 -4.41 2.66 -6.71
N ASN A 323 -4.86 1.57 -6.10
CA ASN A 323 -4.08 0.85 -5.08
C ASN A 323 -4.38 -0.64 -5.10
N LEU A 324 -3.38 -1.43 -4.74
CA LEU A 324 -3.43 -2.89 -4.63
C LEU A 324 -3.11 -3.33 -3.21
N ALA A 325 -3.63 -4.47 -2.81
CA ALA A 325 -3.17 -5.21 -1.64
C ALA A 325 -3.22 -6.72 -1.92
N ILE A 326 -2.27 -7.48 -1.34
CA ILE A 326 -2.22 -8.94 -1.47
C ILE A 326 -2.32 -9.54 -0.08
N THR A 327 -3.11 -10.61 0.09
CA THR A 327 -3.18 -11.38 1.34
C THR A 327 -1.84 -12.06 1.64
N LYS A 328 -1.54 -12.27 2.92
CA LYS A 328 -0.26 -12.85 3.37
C LYS A 328 -0.06 -14.29 2.89
N ASP A 329 -1.15 -15.02 2.65
CA ASP A 329 -1.10 -16.36 2.05
C ASP A 329 -0.88 -16.31 0.52
N GLY A 330 -0.87 -15.12 -0.08
CA GLY A 330 -0.69 -14.93 -1.52
C GLY A 330 -1.88 -15.35 -2.39
N LYS A 331 -3.03 -15.68 -1.79
CA LYS A 331 -4.18 -16.21 -2.55
C LYS A 331 -5.01 -15.13 -3.23
N TYR A 332 -5.09 -13.94 -2.64
CA TYR A 332 -5.98 -12.88 -3.13
C TYR A 332 -5.24 -11.57 -3.38
N LEU A 333 -5.60 -10.93 -4.49
CA LEU A 333 -5.25 -9.56 -4.83
C LEU A 333 -6.52 -8.70 -4.76
N LEU A 334 -6.46 -7.60 -4.03
CA LEU A 334 -7.51 -6.60 -3.93
C LEU A 334 -7.10 -5.36 -4.72
N CYS A 335 -8.04 -4.78 -5.49
CA CYS A 335 -7.81 -3.61 -6.32
C CYS A 335 -8.85 -2.52 -6.01
N ALA A 336 -8.38 -1.37 -5.55
CA ALA A 336 -9.19 -0.18 -5.32
C ALA A 336 -9.28 0.64 -6.62
N ASN A 337 -10.46 0.69 -7.23
CA ASN A 337 -10.76 1.47 -8.42
C ASN A 337 -11.38 2.81 -7.99
N MET A 338 -10.54 3.84 -7.79
CA MET A 338 -10.94 5.09 -7.12
C MET A 338 -12.04 5.85 -7.89
N PRO A 339 -11.86 6.25 -9.16
CA PRO A 339 -12.95 6.83 -9.94
C PRO A 339 -14.09 5.84 -10.24
N GLY A 340 -13.77 4.55 -10.33
CA GLY A 340 -14.73 3.46 -10.54
C GLY A 340 -15.62 3.17 -9.33
N LYS A 341 -15.31 3.74 -8.18
CA LYS A 341 -16.08 3.60 -6.92
C LYS A 341 -16.33 2.15 -6.52
N ASN A 342 -15.33 1.31 -6.69
CA ASN A 342 -15.43 -0.08 -6.27
C ASN A 342 -14.10 -0.69 -5.83
N LEU A 343 -14.18 -1.77 -5.08
CA LEU A 343 -13.09 -2.66 -4.72
C LEU A 343 -13.32 -4.01 -5.40
N ALA A 344 -12.40 -4.43 -6.24
CA ALA A 344 -12.41 -5.73 -6.88
C ALA A 344 -11.48 -6.71 -6.15
N VAL A 345 -11.88 -7.98 -6.10
CA VAL A 345 -11.09 -9.09 -5.53
C VAL A 345 -10.76 -10.08 -6.63
N PHE A 346 -9.52 -10.53 -6.67
CA PHE A 346 -9.02 -11.53 -7.60
C PHE A 346 -8.35 -12.66 -6.82
N SER A 347 -8.55 -13.91 -7.25
CA SER A 347 -7.70 -15.02 -6.85
C SER A 347 -6.41 -15.01 -7.66
N ILE A 348 -5.30 -15.39 -7.02
CA ILE A 348 -3.99 -15.53 -7.66
C ILE A 348 -3.70 -17.03 -7.80
N ASP A 349 -3.41 -17.49 -9.01
CA ASP A 349 -2.89 -18.83 -9.25
C ASP A 349 -1.40 -18.89 -8.86
N SER A 350 -1.08 -19.63 -7.82
CA SER A 350 0.27 -19.72 -7.24
C SER A 350 1.33 -20.33 -8.17
N ASN A 351 0.91 -21.03 -9.23
CA ASN A 351 1.82 -21.67 -10.19
C ASN A 351 2.10 -20.80 -11.41
N THR A 352 1.13 -19.94 -11.79
CA THR A 352 1.20 -19.17 -13.04
C THR A 352 1.21 -17.66 -12.83
N GLY A 353 0.83 -17.17 -11.63
CA GLY A 353 0.65 -15.74 -11.35
C GLY A 353 -0.55 -15.10 -12.05
N LYS A 354 -1.36 -15.87 -12.77
CA LYS A 354 -2.58 -15.37 -13.39
C LYS A 354 -3.61 -15.03 -12.33
N ILE A 355 -4.35 -13.93 -12.54
CA ILE A 355 -5.42 -13.51 -11.65
C ILE A 355 -6.79 -13.77 -12.28
N LYS A 356 -7.76 -14.09 -11.44
CA LYS A 356 -9.16 -14.30 -11.86
C LYS A 356 -10.09 -13.60 -10.88
N SER A 357 -11.08 -12.88 -11.38
CA SER A 357 -12.08 -12.20 -10.56
C SER A 357 -12.81 -13.14 -9.61
N VAL A 358 -13.05 -12.68 -8.40
CA VAL A 358 -13.83 -13.38 -7.37
C VAL A 358 -15.07 -12.54 -7.06
N GLY A 359 -16.23 -13.07 -7.37
CA GLY A 359 -17.50 -12.37 -7.15
C GLY A 359 -17.65 -11.10 -8.00
N LYS A 360 -18.55 -10.22 -7.57
CA LYS A 360 -18.72 -8.87 -8.13
C LYS A 360 -17.94 -7.86 -7.28
N PRO A 361 -17.38 -6.79 -7.88
CA PRO A 361 -16.75 -5.74 -7.11
C PRO A 361 -17.70 -5.12 -6.08
N THR A 362 -17.17 -4.84 -4.88
CA THR A 362 -17.91 -4.18 -3.80
C THR A 362 -17.93 -2.67 -4.03
N GLU A 363 -19.09 -2.05 -4.00
CA GLU A 363 -19.22 -0.59 -4.13
C GLU A 363 -18.63 0.11 -2.90
N ILE A 364 -17.65 0.99 -3.12
CA ILE A 364 -17.01 1.83 -2.11
C ILE A 364 -16.76 3.19 -2.71
N GLN A 365 -17.20 4.26 -2.04
CA GLN A 365 -16.99 5.63 -2.51
C GLN A 365 -15.49 5.95 -2.61
N SER A 366 -15.01 6.18 -3.84
CA SER A 366 -13.63 6.61 -4.17
C SER A 366 -12.54 5.91 -3.33
N PRO A 367 -12.41 4.58 -3.38
CA PRO A 367 -11.43 3.85 -2.57
C PRO A 367 -10.01 4.20 -3.04
N SER A 368 -9.17 4.72 -2.14
CA SER A 368 -7.83 5.23 -2.49
C SER A 368 -6.68 4.38 -1.96
N CYS A 369 -6.87 3.69 -0.83
CA CYS A 369 -5.87 2.81 -0.24
C CYS A 369 -6.50 1.62 0.47
N ILE A 370 -5.84 0.48 0.42
CA ILE A 370 -6.24 -0.78 1.06
C ILE A 370 -5.12 -1.22 1.99
N MET A 371 -5.45 -1.52 3.25
CA MET A 371 -4.54 -2.15 4.20
C MET A 371 -5.15 -3.44 4.74
N ILE A 372 -4.40 -4.55 4.66
CA ILE A 372 -4.83 -5.85 5.18
C ILE A 372 -4.18 -6.08 6.54
N MET A 373 -5.00 -6.22 7.57
CA MET A 373 -4.59 -6.63 8.90
C MET A 373 -4.98 -8.09 9.11
N GLU A 374 -4.03 -8.98 9.00
CA GLU A 374 -4.22 -10.39 9.34
C GLU A 374 -3.93 -10.61 10.83
N LYS A 375 -4.79 -11.38 11.48
CA LYS A 375 -4.63 -11.75 12.89
C LYS A 375 -3.55 -12.81 13.10
#